data_90751b5e2b58a8ab667ddc27e0b51f66
#
_entry.id   90751b5e2b58a8ab667ddc27e0b51f66
#
_cell.length_a   1.000
_cell.length_b   1.000
_cell.length_c   1.000
_cell.angle_alpha   90.00
_cell.angle_beta   90.00
_cell.angle_gamma   90.00
#
_symmetry.space_group_name_H-M   'P 1'
#
loop_
_entity.id
_entity.type
_entity.pdbx_description
1 polymer ?
#
loop_
_entity_poly.entity_id
_entity_poly.type
_entity_poly.pdbx_seq_one_letter_code
_entity_poly.pdbx_strand_id
1 'polypeptide(L)'
;MIKGINLLLAFALTCGVVCAQNSNSSTTTTERPRTNTNRTKPVVTETQAPAKTTAPKVTPKKPATTPQDTAGSDGVLAAFNKLLDGIRHANVNEVTSVYWNNPRLNLFNYNGSVTKGWEQVRKNRESSYPEIKNVKLDVRDVSVTMLGPSGAVVTCQWTQSQTYKGAPETASGRMTLVFKRVGTAWKAIHLHSSPDNPNPAVIPPSEKPSPSPTPSPTPE
;
A
#
# COMPACT_ATOMS: atom_id res chain seq x y z
N MET A 1 -44.21 -48.13 -8.38
CA MET A 1 -43.63 -48.40 -7.06
C MET A 1 -42.20 -48.77 -7.17
N ILE A 2 -41.25 -47.85 -7.04
CA ILE A 2 -39.83 -48.17 -6.80
C ILE A 2 -39.31 -47.05 -5.88
N LYS A 3 -38.85 -47.44 -4.71
CA LYS A 3 -38.39 -46.60 -3.63
C LYS A 3 -37.00 -46.08 -3.93
N GLY A 4 -36.80 -44.72 -3.89
CA GLY A 4 -35.50 -44.08 -3.97
C GLY A 4 -34.79 -44.20 -2.64
N ILE A 5 -33.53 -44.64 -2.68
CA ILE A 5 -32.62 -44.71 -1.53
C ILE A 5 -31.88 -43.38 -1.44
N ASN A 6 -32.10 -42.65 -0.36
CA ASN A 6 -31.30 -41.51 0.03
C ASN A 6 -29.96 -41.98 0.61
N LEU A 7 -28.84 -41.70 -0.09
CA LEU A 7 -27.50 -41.91 0.43
C LEU A 7 -26.96 -40.59 0.94
N LEU A 8 -27.03 -40.36 2.26
CA LEU A 8 -26.39 -39.28 2.99
C LEU A 8 -24.90 -39.61 3.10
N LEU A 9 -24.07 -38.88 2.34
CA LEU A 9 -22.61 -38.93 2.49
C LEU A 9 -22.17 -37.80 3.43
N ALA A 10 -21.93 -38.17 4.69
CA ALA A 10 -21.34 -37.25 5.68
C ALA A 10 -19.83 -37.16 5.41
N PHE A 11 -19.37 -35.99 4.97
CA PHE A 11 -17.94 -35.67 4.91
C PHE A 11 -17.50 -35.10 6.25
N ALA A 12 -16.75 -35.85 7.02
CA ALA A 12 -16.08 -35.41 8.23
C ALA A 12 -14.89 -34.53 7.84
N LEU A 13 -14.97 -33.24 8.20
CA LEU A 13 -13.88 -32.26 8.03
C LEU A 13 -12.91 -32.43 9.21
N THR A 14 -11.80 -33.12 9.01
CA THR A 14 -10.69 -33.14 9.97
C THR A 14 -9.88 -31.86 9.83
N CYS A 15 -10.02 -30.97 10.81
CA CYS A 15 -9.23 -29.76 10.95
C CYS A 15 -7.82 -30.11 11.45
N GLY A 16 -6.86 -30.22 10.54
CA GLY A 16 -5.44 -30.38 10.88
C GLY A 16 -4.82 -29.02 11.22
N VAL A 17 -4.62 -28.74 12.52
CA VAL A 17 -3.83 -27.59 12.99
C VAL A 17 -2.35 -27.94 12.80
N VAL A 18 -1.69 -27.33 11.81
CA VAL A 18 -0.23 -27.36 11.69
C VAL A 18 0.32 -26.12 12.39
N CYS A 19 0.80 -26.30 13.62
CA CYS A 19 1.64 -25.32 14.31
C CYS A 19 3.04 -25.33 13.68
N ALA A 20 3.38 -24.34 12.87
CA ALA A 20 4.76 -24.06 12.49
C ALA A 20 5.41 -23.25 13.60
N GLN A 21 6.28 -23.88 14.40
CA GLN A 21 7.15 -23.21 15.34
C GLN A 21 8.31 -22.54 14.58
N ASN A 22 8.38 -21.22 14.66
CA ASN A 22 9.49 -20.44 14.14
C ASN A 22 10.53 -20.29 15.26
N SER A 23 11.60 -21.08 15.19
CA SER A 23 12.73 -20.99 16.13
C SER A 23 13.69 -19.91 15.64
N ASN A 24 13.64 -18.72 16.24
CA ASN A 24 14.68 -17.70 16.07
C ASN A 24 15.82 -17.96 17.05
N SER A 25 16.95 -18.48 16.53
CA SER A 25 18.21 -18.53 17.26
C SER A 25 18.87 -17.16 17.25
N SER A 26 18.91 -16.51 18.42
CA SER A 26 19.67 -15.28 18.66
C SER A 26 21.15 -15.63 18.86
N THR A 27 21.99 -15.28 17.89
CA THR A 27 23.44 -15.31 18.06
C THR A 27 23.89 -13.99 18.65
N THR A 28 24.33 -14.03 19.92
CA THR A 28 24.90 -12.88 20.61
C THR A 28 26.33 -12.65 20.11
N THR A 29 26.55 -11.56 19.37
CA THR A 29 27.89 -11.10 19.03
C THR A 29 28.29 -9.98 19.98
N THR A 30 29.32 -10.22 20.78
CA THR A 30 29.94 -9.29 21.69
C THR A 30 30.63 -8.17 20.92
N GLU A 31 30.14 -6.95 21.05
CA GLU A 31 30.82 -5.76 20.52
C GLU A 31 31.84 -5.23 21.52
N ARG A 32 33.06 -4.99 21.02
CA ARG A 32 34.21 -4.38 21.70
C ARG A 32 34.16 -2.86 21.52
N PRO A 33 34.32 -2.05 22.57
CA PRO A 33 34.28 -0.59 22.45
C PRO A 33 35.54 -0.04 21.76
N ARG A 34 35.36 0.76 20.72
CA ARG A 34 36.43 1.61 20.18
C ARG A 34 36.27 3.03 20.75
N THR A 35 37.17 3.39 21.63
CA THR A 35 37.45 4.75 22.04
C THR A 35 38.05 5.55 20.88
N ASN A 36 37.42 6.66 20.52
CA ASN A 36 38.05 7.66 19.67
C ASN A 36 38.07 8.99 20.41
N THR A 37 39.23 9.29 20.99
CA THR A 37 39.58 10.59 21.53
C THR A 37 40.13 11.47 20.43
N ASN A 38 39.41 12.55 20.10
CA ASN A 38 40.05 13.72 19.53
C ASN A 38 39.50 14.98 20.21
N ARG A 39 40.39 15.48 21.06
CA ARG A 39 40.28 16.73 21.79
C ARG A 39 41.02 17.81 20.99
N THR A 40 40.35 18.85 20.57
CA THR A 40 41.01 20.12 20.21
C THR A 40 40.23 21.29 20.81
N LYS A 41 40.98 22.12 21.47
CA LYS A 41 40.62 23.20 22.38
C LYS A 41 40.23 24.51 21.59
N PRO A 42 39.61 25.48 22.29
CA PRO A 42 38.90 26.62 21.67
C PRO A 42 39.82 27.79 21.38
N VAL A 43 39.38 28.59 20.39
CA VAL A 43 39.87 29.96 20.20
C VAL A 43 38.71 30.93 20.47
N VAL A 44 39.01 31.89 21.33
CA VAL A 44 38.16 32.98 21.79
C VAL A 44 38.34 34.20 20.87
N THR A 45 37.33 35.04 20.87
CA THR A 45 37.31 36.49 20.46
C THR A 45 36.79 36.69 19.03
N GLU A 46 35.79 37.49 18.73
CA GLU A 46 35.58 38.90 19.15
C GLU A 46 34.14 39.35 18.87
N THR A 47 33.66 40.24 19.70
CA THR A 47 32.39 40.96 19.70
C THR A 47 32.29 41.96 18.54
N GLN A 48 31.21 41.88 17.73
CA GLN A 48 30.69 43.08 17.05
C GLN A 48 29.15 43.06 17.05
N ALA A 49 28.59 44.18 17.47
CA ALA A 49 27.17 44.44 17.61
C ALA A 49 26.55 44.98 16.28
N PRO A 50 25.23 45.26 16.20
CA PRO A 50 24.36 44.69 15.17
C PRO A 50 24.11 45.65 13.99
N ALA A 51 24.11 45.05 12.79
CA ALA A 51 23.54 45.71 11.62
C ALA A 51 22.13 45.14 11.34
N LYS A 52 21.17 46.04 11.39
CA LYS A 52 19.76 45.79 11.05
C LYS A 52 19.64 45.52 9.55
N THR A 53 19.52 44.27 9.14
CA THR A 53 19.24 43.92 7.74
C THR A 53 17.83 43.31 7.66
N THR A 54 16.96 44.06 7.00
CA THR A 54 15.61 43.66 6.61
C THR A 54 15.69 42.39 5.76
N ALA A 55 15.15 41.28 6.25
CA ALA A 55 15.04 40.03 5.50
C ALA A 55 14.03 40.16 4.36
N PRO A 56 14.34 39.75 3.12
CA PRO A 56 13.35 39.64 2.07
C PRO A 56 12.40 38.48 2.38
N LYS A 57 11.10 38.75 2.32
CA LYS A 57 10.02 37.78 2.45
C LYS A 57 10.14 36.79 1.31
N VAL A 58 10.72 35.60 1.57
CA VAL A 58 10.79 34.51 0.59
C VAL A 58 9.41 33.86 0.53
N THR A 59 8.67 34.16 -0.53
CA THR A 59 7.46 33.41 -0.91
C THR A 59 7.89 31.98 -1.29
N PRO A 60 7.27 30.92 -0.77
CA PRO A 60 7.58 29.56 -1.17
C PRO A 60 7.23 29.37 -2.65
N LYS A 61 8.24 29.31 -3.51
CA LYS A 61 8.05 28.98 -4.92
C LYS A 61 7.69 27.50 -5.00
N LYS A 62 6.44 27.20 -5.42
CA LYS A 62 6.01 25.85 -5.78
C LYS A 62 7.08 25.21 -6.69
N PRO A 63 7.58 23.98 -6.41
CA PRO A 63 8.55 23.34 -7.28
C PRO A 63 8.01 23.28 -8.70
N ALA A 64 8.76 23.83 -9.65
CA ALA A 64 8.41 23.74 -11.06
C ALA A 64 8.63 22.27 -11.49
N THR A 65 7.56 21.58 -11.87
CA THR A 65 7.62 20.23 -12.45
C THR A 65 8.33 20.34 -13.80
N THR A 66 9.43 19.61 -13.97
CA THR A 66 10.17 19.56 -15.24
C THR A 66 9.32 18.85 -16.29
N PRO A 67 9.38 19.21 -17.58
CA PRO A 67 8.61 18.54 -18.64
C PRO A 67 8.85 17.02 -18.71
N GLN A 68 10.03 16.54 -18.33
CA GLN A 68 10.36 15.11 -18.28
C GLN A 68 9.61 14.37 -17.16
N ASP A 69 9.35 15.04 -16.03
CA ASP A 69 8.59 14.45 -14.93
C ASP A 69 7.11 14.30 -15.29
N THR A 70 6.56 15.25 -16.05
CA THR A 70 5.18 15.20 -16.55
C THR A 70 4.98 14.03 -17.51
N ALA A 71 5.85 13.86 -18.49
CA ALA A 71 5.79 12.73 -19.44
C ALA A 71 5.94 11.35 -18.74
N GLY A 72 6.75 11.28 -17.68
CA GLY A 72 6.89 10.07 -16.86
C GLY A 72 5.65 9.77 -16.04
N SER A 73 5.06 10.79 -15.43
CA SER A 73 3.84 10.68 -14.60
C SER A 73 2.63 10.28 -15.42
N ASP A 74 2.48 10.78 -16.65
CA ASP A 74 1.38 10.43 -17.54
C ASP A 74 1.39 8.93 -17.90
N GLY A 75 2.57 8.37 -18.14
CA GLY A 75 2.74 6.94 -18.39
C GLY A 75 2.39 6.07 -17.17
N VAL A 76 2.75 6.55 -15.96
CA VAL A 76 2.37 5.88 -14.70
C VAL A 76 0.86 5.95 -14.48
N LEU A 77 0.26 7.13 -14.67
CA LEU A 77 -1.20 7.31 -14.56
C LEU A 77 -1.96 6.45 -15.56
N ALA A 78 -1.48 6.34 -16.80
CA ALA A 78 -2.08 5.46 -17.81
C ALA A 78 -2.05 3.99 -17.36
N ALA A 79 -0.93 3.51 -16.82
CA ALA A 79 -0.82 2.16 -16.27
C ALA A 79 -1.72 1.96 -15.05
N PHE A 80 -1.80 2.94 -14.16
CA PHE A 80 -2.67 2.92 -12.99
C PHE A 80 -4.15 2.87 -13.40
N ASN A 81 -4.59 3.74 -14.31
CA ASN A 81 -5.97 3.75 -14.80
C ASN A 81 -6.34 2.43 -15.48
N LYS A 82 -5.44 1.85 -16.26
CA LYS A 82 -5.62 0.51 -16.85
C LYS A 82 -5.84 -0.56 -15.78
N LEU A 83 -5.11 -0.50 -14.66
CA LEU A 83 -5.32 -1.41 -13.52
C LEU A 83 -6.73 -1.24 -12.94
N LEU A 84 -7.17 0.01 -12.72
CA LEU A 84 -8.50 0.30 -12.19
C LEU A 84 -9.60 -0.19 -13.12
N ASP A 85 -9.44 0.00 -14.42
CA ASP A 85 -10.42 -0.45 -15.42
C ASP A 85 -10.50 -1.97 -15.47
N GLY A 86 -9.37 -2.65 -15.41
CA GLY A 86 -9.32 -4.10 -15.29
C GLY A 86 -10.04 -4.62 -14.03
N ILE A 87 -9.95 -3.90 -12.91
CA ILE A 87 -10.68 -4.24 -11.68
C ILE A 87 -12.18 -4.01 -11.87
N ARG A 88 -12.59 -2.86 -12.41
CA ARG A 88 -14.00 -2.52 -12.65
C ARG A 88 -14.71 -3.53 -13.54
N HIS A 89 -14.00 -4.06 -14.52
CA HIS A 89 -14.55 -5.04 -15.47
C HIS A 89 -14.27 -6.50 -15.08
N ALA A 90 -13.65 -6.74 -13.90
CA ALA A 90 -13.18 -8.06 -13.47
C ALA A 90 -12.38 -8.77 -14.58
N ASN A 91 -11.52 -8.03 -15.28
CA ASN A 91 -10.73 -8.51 -16.42
C ASN A 91 -9.35 -8.98 -15.94
N VAL A 92 -9.17 -10.30 -15.86
CA VAL A 92 -7.92 -10.94 -15.41
C VAL A 92 -6.72 -10.48 -16.24
N ASN A 93 -6.85 -10.50 -17.55
CA ASN A 93 -5.73 -10.19 -18.46
C ASN A 93 -5.32 -8.72 -18.35
N GLU A 94 -6.27 -7.82 -18.23
CA GLU A 94 -6.01 -6.39 -18.10
C GLU A 94 -5.29 -6.10 -16.78
N VAL A 95 -5.81 -6.57 -15.65
CA VAL A 95 -5.18 -6.41 -14.33
C VAL A 95 -3.79 -7.00 -14.30
N THR A 96 -3.62 -8.25 -14.75
CA THR A 96 -2.32 -8.93 -14.71
C THR A 96 -1.31 -8.33 -15.68
N SER A 97 -1.77 -7.69 -16.78
CA SER A 97 -0.90 -6.99 -17.72
C SER A 97 -0.19 -5.78 -17.10
N VAL A 98 -0.78 -5.16 -16.09
CA VAL A 98 -0.17 -4.01 -15.39
C VAL A 98 0.85 -4.45 -14.36
N TYR A 99 0.65 -5.59 -13.72
CA TYR A 99 1.62 -6.11 -12.77
C TYR A 99 2.89 -6.63 -13.47
N TRP A 100 4.00 -6.51 -12.78
CA TRP A 100 5.27 -7.05 -13.23
C TRP A 100 5.25 -8.58 -13.23
N ASN A 101 5.38 -9.19 -14.42
CA ASN A 101 5.45 -10.65 -14.55
C ASN A 101 6.79 -11.16 -14.00
N ASN A 102 6.85 -11.36 -12.69
CA ASN A 102 8.06 -11.78 -11.99
C ASN A 102 7.69 -12.48 -10.66
N PRO A 103 8.45 -13.51 -10.23
CA PRO A 103 8.25 -14.15 -8.94
C PRO A 103 8.51 -13.25 -7.73
N ARG A 104 9.23 -12.11 -7.90
CA ARG A 104 9.47 -11.12 -6.85
C ARG A 104 8.35 -10.09 -6.68
N LEU A 105 7.30 -10.13 -7.50
CA LEU A 105 6.10 -9.32 -7.27
C LEU A 105 5.53 -9.65 -5.90
N ASN A 106 5.21 -8.62 -5.11
CA ASN A 106 4.70 -8.78 -3.75
C ASN A 106 3.53 -7.82 -3.50
N LEU A 107 2.38 -8.36 -3.10
CA LEU A 107 1.17 -7.61 -2.78
C LEU A 107 0.80 -7.83 -1.32
N PHE A 108 0.70 -6.76 -0.55
CA PHE A 108 0.09 -6.74 0.77
C PHE A 108 -1.37 -6.33 0.63
N ASN A 109 -2.26 -7.28 0.80
CA ASN A 109 -3.68 -7.09 0.56
C ASN A 109 -4.37 -6.43 1.77
N TYR A 110 -5.47 -5.71 1.52
CA TYR A 110 -6.20 -4.97 2.53
C TYR A 110 -6.70 -5.82 3.72
N ASN A 111 -6.86 -7.12 3.52
CA ASN A 111 -7.27 -8.10 4.53
C ASN A 111 -6.10 -8.69 5.34
N GLY A 112 -4.89 -8.13 5.19
CA GLY A 112 -3.67 -8.59 5.86
C GLY A 112 -2.97 -9.77 5.20
N SER A 113 -3.54 -10.38 4.15
CA SER A 113 -2.88 -11.48 3.44
C SER A 113 -1.76 -10.97 2.52
N VAL A 114 -0.81 -11.83 2.19
CA VAL A 114 0.29 -11.55 1.29
C VAL A 114 0.21 -12.44 0.06
N THR A 115 0.23 -11.84 -1.13
CA THR A 115 0.32 -12.57 -2.40
C THR A 115 1.70 -12.37 -3.00
N LYS A 116 2.46 -13.45 -3.22
CA LYS A 116 3.82 -13.44 -3.77
C LYS A 116 3.84 -14.02 -5.18
N GLY A 117 4.51 -13.31 -6.09
CA GLY A 117 4.69 -13.72 -7.48
C GLY A 117 3.49 -13.44 -8.39
N TRP A 118 3.79 -13.11 -9.63
CA TRP A 118 2.79 -12.79 -10.64
C TRP A 118 1.82 -13.94 -10.93
N GLU A 119 2.33 -15.18 -10.97
CA GLU A 119 1.51 -16.37 -11.20
C GLU A 119 0.44 -16.54 -10.11
N GLN A 120 0.79 -16.27 -8.86
CA GLN A 120 -0.20 -16.37 -7.78
C GLN A 120 -1.24 -15.26 -7.87
N VAL A 121 -0.82 -14.03 -8.26
CA VAL A 121 -1.77 -12.94 -8.54
C VAL A 121 -2.75 -13.36 -9.63
N ARG A 122 -2.25 -13.93 -10.73
CA ARG A 122 -3.07 -14.39 -11.84
C ARG A 122 -4.07 -15.47 -11.39
N LYS A 123 -3.60 -16.51 -10.73
CA LYS A 123 -4.46 -17.59 -10.20
C LYS A 123 -5.56 -17.08 -9.28
N ASN A 124 -5.23 -16.15 -8.38
CA ASN A 124 -6.21 -15.55 -7.48
C ASN A 124 -7.30 -14.80 -8.27
N ARG A 125 -6.93 -14.07 -9.32
CA ARG A 125 -7.89 -13.34 -10.17
C ARG A 125 -8.72 -14.29 -11.05
N GLU A 126 -8.11 -15.30 -11.64
CA GLU A 126 -8.82 -16.34 -12.41
C GLU A 126 -9.86 -17.07 -11.57
N SER A 127 -9.57 -17.30 -10.29
CA SER A 127 -10.51 -17.95 -9.36
C SER A 127 -11.63 -17.02 -8.89
N SER A 128 -11.33 -15.75 -8.61
CA SER A 128 -12.31 -14.84 -7.97
C SER A 128 -13.17 -14.05 -8.96
N TYR A 129 -12.61 -13.62 -10.08
CA TYR A 129 -13.28 -12.71 -11.01
C TYR A 129 -14.55 -13.26 -11.68
N PRO A 130 -14.65 -14.57 -12.03
CA PRO A 130 -15.90 -15.12 -12.53
C PRO A 130 -17.09 -14.98 -11.58
N GLU A 131 -16.79 -14.93 -10.27
CA GLU A 131 -17.78 -14.83 -9.20
C GLU A 131 -18.12 -13.37 -8.81
N ILE A 132 -17.37 -12.40 -9.37
CA ILE A 132 -17.53 -10.97 -9.09
C ILE A 132 -18.40 -10.33 -10.16
N LYS A 133 -19.39 -9.54 -9.71
CA LYS A 133 -20.30 -8.77 -10.58
C LYS A 133 -20.56 -7.38 -10.00
N ASN A 134 -21.03 -6.47 -10.86
CA ASN A 134 -21.49 -5.14 -10.47
C ASN A 134 -20.43 -4.32 -9.72
N VAL A 135 -19.18 -4.39 -10.16
CA VAL A 135 -18.07 -3.67 -9.51
C VAL A 135 -18.24 -2.17 -9.72
N LYS A 136 -18.28 -1.44 -8.61
CA LYS A 136 -18.16 0.02 -8.56
C LYS A 136 -16.90 0.34 -7.77
N LEU A 137 -15.94 0.98 -8.39
CA LEU A 137 -14.66 1.36 -7.78
C LEU A 137 -14.46 2.86 -7.94
N ASP A 138 -14.56 3.58 -6.83
CA ASP A 138 -14.24 4.98 -6.72
C ASP A 138 -12.83 5.15 -6.15
N VAL A 139 -12.05 6.04 -6.74
CA VAL A 139 -10.69 6.34 -6.31
C VAL A 139 -10.55 7.85 -6.19
N ARG A 140 -9.99 8.30 -5.06
CA ARG A 140 -9.79 9.73 -4.75
C ARG A 140 -8.40 9.98 -4.21
N ASP A 141 -7.98 11.24 -4.18
CA ASP A 141 -6.70 11.70 -3.65
C ASP A 141 -5.51 10.98 -4.29
N VAL A 142 -5.58 10.80 -5.62
CA VAL A 142 -4.51 10.18 -6.38
C VAL A 142 -3.30 11.09 -6.42
N SER A 143 -2.17 10.61 -5.92
CA SER A 143 -0.89 11.29 -5.97
C SER A 143 0.15 10.41 -6.64
N VAL A 144 0.91 10.99 -7.57
CA VAL A 144 2.03 10.33 -8.25
C VAL A 144 3.32 11.02 -7.85
N THR A 145 4.25 10.27 -7.27
CA THR A 145 5.60 10.73 -6.95
C THR A 145 6.59 9.99 -7.82
N MET A 146 7.29 10.71 -8.69
CA MET A 146 8.35 10.12 -9.53
C MET A 146 9.61 9.90 -8.68
N LEU A 147 10.21 8.72 -8.81
CA LEU A 147 11.47 8.32 -8.20
C LEU A 147 12.54 8.18 -9.29
N GLY A 148 12.84 9.30 -9.95
CA GLY A 148 13.69 9.34 -11.12
C GLY A 148 13.01 8.82 -12.39
N PRO A 149 13.75 8.51 -13.46
CA PRO A 149 13.20 8.22 -14.79
C PRO A 149 12.53 6.84 -14.92
N SER A 150 12.72 5.95 -13.96
CA SER A 150 12.29 4.55 -14.05
C SER A 150 11.53 4.01 -12.85
N GLY A 151 11.26 4.85 -11.85
CA GLY A 151 10.50 4.50 -10.66
C GLY A 151 9.40 5.52 -10.36
N ALA A 152 8.30 5.08 -9.77
CA ALA A 152 7.26 5.95 -9.27
C ALA A 152 6.46 5.28 -8.13
N VAL A 153 5.88 6.11 -7.28
CA VAL A 153 4.91 5.70 -6.27
C VAL A 153 3.57 6.37 -6.59
N VAL A 154 2.51 5.59 -6.56
CA VAL A 154 1.12 6.09 -6.64
C VAL A 154 0.44 5.79 -5.32
N THR A 155 -0.15 6.79 -4.70
CA THR A 155 -0.99 6.64 -3.52
C THR A 155 -2.40 7.12 -3.81
N CYS A 156 -3.40 6.48 -3.20
CA CYS A 156 -4.79 6.91 -3.30
C CYS A 156 -5.63 6.36 -2.13
N GLN A 157 -6.83 6.90 -2.01
CA GLN A 157 -7.92 6.30 -1.25
C GLN A 157 -8.89 5.64 -2.22
N TRP A 158 -9.52 4.54 -1.81
CA TRP A 158 -10.46 3.81 -2.65
C TRP A 158 -11.67 3.33 -1.86
N THR A 159 -12.80 3.22 -2.56
CA THR A 159 -14.02 2.56 -2.09
C THR A 159 -14.51 1.65 -3.19
N GLN A 160 -14.78 0.40 -2.87
CA GLN A 160 -15.28 -0.59 -3.82
C GLN A 160 -16.53 -1.26 -3.28
N SER A 161 -17.56 -1.35 -4.10
CA SER A 161 -18.72 -2.22 -3.88
C SER A 161 -18.86 -3.18 -5.04
N GLN A 162 -19.31 -4.39 -4.74
CA GLN A 162 -19.47 -5.46 -5.73
C GLN A 162 -20.45 -6.52 -5.21
N THR A 163 -20.79 -7.46 -6.08
CA THR A 163 -21.45 -8.70 -5.69
C THR A 163 -20.45 -9.84 -5.86
N TYR A 164 -20.21 -10.63 -4.82
CA TYR A 164 -19.36 -11.81 -4.86
C TYR A 164 -20.17 -13.05 -4.46
N LYS A 165 -20.22 -14.05 -5.34
CA LYS A 165 -21.05 -15.27 -5.15
C LYS A 165 -22.50 -14.95 -4.78
N GLY A 166 -23.07 -13.91 -5.35
CA GLY A 166 -24.44 -13.46 -5.11
C GLY A 166 -24.64 -12.59 -3.87
N ALA A 167 -23.64 -12.44 -2.99
CA ALA A 167 -23.71 -11.57 -1.81
C ALA A 167 -23.10 -10.18 -2.08
N PRO A 168 -23.70 -9.08 -1.63
CA PRO A 168 -23.12 -7.75 -1.75
C PRO A 168 -21.94 -7.59 -0.78
N GLU A 169 -20.87 -6.98 -1.26
CA GLU A 169 -19.67 -6.64 -0.48
C GLU A 169 -19.32 -5.17 -0.70
N THR A 170 -18.84 -4.53 0.35
CA THR A 170 -18.28 -3.17 0.28
C THR A 170 -17.02 -3.11 1.13
N ALA A 171 -15.98 -2.48 0.59
CA ALA A 171 -14.73 -2.23 1.29
C ALA A 171 -14.19 -0.85 0.90
N SER A 172 -13.43 -0.23 1.81
CA SER A 172 -12.70 1.01 1.55
C SER A 172 -11.35 0.98 2.24
N GLY A 173 -10.43 1.78 1.73
CA GLY A 173 -9.08 1.80 2.27
C GLY A 173 -8.15 2.75 1.55
N ARG A 174 -6.87 2.58 1.88
CA ARG A 174 -5.75 3.29 1.26
C ARG A 174 -4.92 2.32 0.46
N MET A 175 -4.33 2.82 -0.61
CA MET A 175 -3.51 1.99 -1.48
C MET A 175 -2.23 2.74 -1.87
N THR A 176 -1.12 2.01 -1.83
CA THR A 176 0.17 2.45 -2.36
C THR A 176 0.63 1.44 -3.39
N LEU A 177 0.97 1.92 -4.58
CA LEU A 177 1.59 1.12 -5.64
C LEU A 177 2.98 1.66 -5.95
N VAL A 178 3.94 0.76 -6.09
CA VAL A 178 5.27 1.09 -6.60
C VAL A 178 5.34 0.62 -8.05
N PHE A 179 5.62 1.55 -8.94
CA PHE A 179 5.81 1.30 -10.37
C PHE A 179 7.28 1.33 -10.73
N LYS A 180 7.64 0.47 -11.67
CA LYS A 180 8.95 0.44 -12.33
C LYS A 180 8.77 0.43 -13.84
N ARG A 181 9.62 1.15 -14.55
CA ARG A 181 9.69 1.07 -15.99
C ARG A 181 10.42 -0.21 -16.41
N VAL A 182 9.74 -1.03 -17.22
CA VAL A 182 10.27 -2.28 -17.75
C VAL A 182 10.15 -2.21 -19.28
N GLY A 183 11.28 -2.00 -19.95
CA GLY A 183 11.30 -1.63 -21.35
C GLY A 183 10.58 -0.27 -21.56
N THR A 184 9.56 -0.26 -22.38
CA THR A 184 8.73 0.93 -22.66
C THR A 184 7.50 1.05 -21.74
N ALA A 185 7.20 0.04 -20.94
CA ALA A 185 5.98 -0.05 -20.13
C ALA A 185 6.23 0.21 -18.64
N TRP A 186 5.30 0.89 -17.99
CA TRP A 186 5.24 0.97 -16.54
C TRP A 186 4.54 -0.26 -15.96
N LYS A 187 5.15 -0.91 -14.97
CA LYS A 187 4.66 -2.10 -14.30
C LYS A 187 4.61 -1.89 -12.80
N ALA A 188 3.50 -2.25 -12.17
CA ALA A 188 3.39 -2.29 -10.73
C ALA A 188 4.20 -3.48 -10.19
N ILE A 189 5.21 -3.20 -9.38
CA ILE A 189 6.12 -4.20 -8.76
C ILE A 189 5.76 -4.50 -7.32
N HIS A 190 4.97 -3.65 -6.71
CA HIS A 190 4.46 -3.81 -5.35
C HIS A 190 3.11 -3.11 -5.20
N LEU A 191 2.27 -3.67 -4.35
CA LEU A 191 1.04 -3.06 -3.86
C LEU A 191 0.98 -3.25 -2.36
N HIS A 192 0.61 -2.19 -1.64
CA HIS A 192 0.16 -2.26 -0.26
C HIS A 192 -1.23 -1.62 -0.16
N SER A 193 -2.17 -2.33 0.41
CA SER A 193 -3.50 -1.82 0.70
C SER A 193 -3.86 -2.08 2.16
N SER A 194 -4.43 -1.09 2.81
CA SER A 194 -4.91 -1.16 4.19
C SER A 194 -6.37 -0.70 4.28
N PRO A 195 -7.19 -1.24 5.19
CA PRO A 195 -8.54 -0.77 5.40
C PRO A 195 -8.57 0.63 6.05
N ASP A 196 -9.64 1.39 5.82
CA ASP A 196 -9.87 2.67 6.49
C ASP A 196 -10.16 2.48 7.98
N ASN A 197 -10.88 1.41 8.32
CA ASN A 197 -11.24 1.06 9.67
C ASN A 197 -10.55 -0.25 10.08
N PRO A 198 -9.30 -0.20 10.54
CA PRO A 198 -8.64 -1.39 11.06
C PRO A 198 -9.35 -1.85 12.34
N ASN A 199 -9.36 -3.16 12.60
CA ASN A 199 -9.94 -3.71 13.81
C ASN A 199 -9.28 -3.07 15.05
N PRO A 200 -10.03 -2.35 15.92
CA PRO A 200 -9.47 -1.66 17.08
C PRO A 200 -8.76 -2.59 18.08
N ALA A 201 -9.12 -3.88 18.08
CA ALA A 201 -8.51 -4.87 18.97
C ALA A 201 -7.04 -5.18 18.62
N VAL A 202 -6.62 -4.93 17.38
CA VAL A 202 -5.23 -5.17 16.94
C VAL A 202 -4.37 -3.90 16.90
N ILE A 203 -4.93 -2.74 17.24
CA ILE A 203 -4.19 -1.48 17.31
C ILE A 203 -3.55 -1.37 18.70
N PRO A 204 -2.21 -1.27 18.79
CA PRO A 204 -1.54 -1.01 20.06
C PRO A 204 -2.06 0.28 20.71
N PRO A 205 -2.14 0.35 22.05
CA PRO A 205 -2.63 1.55 22.73
C PRO A 205 -1.87 2.83 22.38
N SER A 206 -0.57 2.73 22.09
CA SER A 206 0.30 3.84 21.69
C SER A 206 -0.02 4.42 20.29
N GLU A 207 -0.72 3.64 19.45
CA GLU A 207 -1.07 4.04 18.08
C GLU A 207 -2.57 4.36 17.91
N LYS A 208 -3.34 4.28 19.00
CA LYS A 208 -4.74 4.69 18.95
C LYS A 208 -4.83 6.21 18.78
N PRO A 209 -5.66 6.70 17.85
CA PRO A 209 -5.87 8.13 17.72
C PRO A 209 -6.32 8.73 19.06
N SER A 210 -5.74 9.86 19.42
CA SER A 210 -6.21 10.63 20.57
C SER A 210 -7.69 10.99 20.37
N PRO A 211 -8.53 10.95 21.42
CA PRO A 211 -9.91 11.39 21.31
C PRO A 211 -9.93 12.84 20.81
N SER A 212 -10.77 13.11 19.83
CA SER A 212 -10.98 14.49 19.36
C SER A 212 -11.41 15.36 20.53
N PRO A 213 -10.87 16.59 20.63
CA PRO A 213 -11.31 17.48 21.70
C PRO A 213 -12.82 17.68 21.63
N THR A 214 -13.49 17.43 22.73
CA THR A 214 -14.93 17.73 22.85
C THR A 214 -15.13 19.20 22.57
N PRO A 215 -16.06 19.59 21.67
CA PRO A 215 -16.34 21.00 21.45
C PRO A 215 -16.75 21.64 22.78
N SER A 216 -16.10 22.74 23.14
CA SER A 216 -16.48 23.53 24.32
C SER A 216 -17.93 23.96 24.18
N PRO A 217 -18.75 23.89 25.25
CA PRO A 217 -20.10 24.40 25.20
C PRO A 217 -20.08 25.87 24.81
N THR A 218 -20.88 26.22 23.81
CA THR A 218 -21.09 27.61 23.40
C THR A 218 -21.73 28.33 24.60
N PRO A 219 -21.19 29.44 25.08
CA PRO A 219 -21.83 30.24 26.10
C PRO A 219 -23.15 30.78 25.55
N GLU A 220 -24.26 30.61 26.32
CA GLU A 220 -25.56 31.24 26.07
C GLU A 220 -25.52 32.75 26.32
#